data_759eb87cfe70a72a3a14381517b86f6b
#
_entry.id   759eb87cfe70a72a3a14381517b86f6b
#
_cell.length_a   1.000
_cell.length_b   1.000
_cell.length_c   1.000
_cell.angle_alpha   90.00
_cell.angle_beta   90.00
_cell.angle_gamma   90.00
#
_symmetry.space_group_name_H-M   'P 1'
#
loop_
_entity.id
_entity.type
_entity.pdbx_description
1 polymer ?
#
loop_
_entity_poly.entity_id
_entity_poly.type
_entity_poly.pdbx_seq_one_letter_code
_entity_poly.pdbx_strand_id
1 'polypeptide(L)'
;TGIFNCFSCEFKGNLFTLFGEKPNQLQLQREKLKNLIKQKMAESTGLALPSQATPYRGNWRGIKPETYERFEAFTDADPLFVSRINFPVRDITGKIVAVNGRHTGSGVPKYMITPAGAKMPLFPQVLPLNGCVILVEGIFDMINLHDKGLTNAMCSFGTKNINEEKLSVLSIAGVSQLDIFFDGDDAGQSAAAKVKEMCESIGLSARNIHLKDKDPGALTESQILKLKRKLYA
;
A
#
# COMPACT_ATOMS: atom_id res chain seq x y z
N THR A 1 23.61 -1.36 12.88
CA THR A 1 24.26 -2.50 12.20
C THR A 1 25.38 -3.13 13.02
N GLY A 2 25.95 -2.39 13.99
CA GLY A 2 27.04 -2.90 14.86
C GLY A 2 28.36 -3.25 14.13
N ILE A 3 28.46 -2.96 12.84
CA ILE A 3 29.71 -3.19 12.08
C ILE A 3 30.71 -2.09 12.40
N PHE A 4 31.94 -2.48 12.69
CA PHE A 4 33.06 -1.56 12.90
C PHE A 4 34.24 -1.92 12.02
N ASN A 5 35.05 -0.90 11.72
CA ASN A 5 36.34 -1.03 11.05
C ASN A 5 37.36 -0.16 11.79
N CYS A 6 38.45 -0.76 12.23
CA CYS A 6 39.54 -0.02 12.85
C CYS A 6 40.45 0.53 11.77
N PHE A 7 40.57 1.84 11.66
CA PHE A 7 41.43 2.50 10.68
C PHE A 7 42.93 2.33 10.95
N SER A 8 43.31 1.91 12.15
CA SER A 8 44.73 1.73 12.54
C SER A 8 45.25 0.32 12.22
N CYS A 9 44.42 -0.72 12.43
CA CYS A 9 44.84 -2.11 12.29
C CYS A 9 44.00 -2.91 11.29
N GLU A 10 43.09 -2.26 10.58
CA GLU A 10 42.13 -2.84 9.62
C GLU A 10 41.23 -3.95 10.19
N PHE A 11 41.22 -4.14 11.50
CA PHE A 11 40.35 -5.11 12.13
C PHE A 11 38.87 -4.74 11.90
N LYS A 12 38.13 -5.66 11.30
CA LYS A 12 36.71 -5.50 10.97
C LYS A 12 35.90 -6.54 11.75
N GLY A 13 34.75 -6.14 12.23
CA GLY A 13 33.89 -7.05 12.95
C GLY A 13 32.51 -6.52 13.18
N ASN A 14 31.74 -7.30 13.93
CA ASN A 14 30.41 -6.91 14.40
C ASN A 14 30.42 -6.89 15.93
N LEU A 15 30.04 -5.76 16.53
CA LEU A 15 30.00 -5.57 17.98
C LEU A 15 29.14 -6.62 18.69
N PHE A 16 28.03 -7.02 18.08
CA PHE A 16 27.14 -8.03 18.66
C PHE A 16 27.80 -9.41 18.72
N THR A 17 28.61 -9.75 17.71
CA THR A 17 29.40 -10.99 17.74
C THR A 17 30.51 -10.89 18.75
N LEU A 18 31.16 -9.73 18.87
CA LEU A 18 32.28 -9.51 19.77
C LEU A 18 31.85 -9.53 21.24
N PHE A 19 30.72 -8.92 21.59
CA PHE A 19 30.21 -8.84 22.96
C PHE A 19 29.19 -9.92 23.33
N GLY A 20 28.85 -10.83 22.39
CA GLY A 20 27.86 -11.90 22.61
C GLY A 20 26.42 -11.45 22.75
N GLU A 21 26.13 -10.17 22.52
CA GLU A 21 24.78 -9.62 22.58
C GLU A 21 24.07 -9.79 21.24
N LYS A 22 22.86 -10.35 21.26
CA LYS A 22 21.98 -10.37 20.09
C LYS A 22 21.14 -9.09 20.08
N PRO A 23 21.13 -8.32 18.96
CA PRO A 23 20.29 -7.13 18.89
C PRO A 23 18.82 -7.53 19.04
N ASN A 24 18.08 -6.73 19.79
CA ASN A 24 16.62 -6.89 19.88
C ASN A 24 16.03 -6.68 18.47
N GLN A 25 15.36 -7.70 17.96
CA GLN A 25 14.81 -7.70 16.60
C GLN A 25 13.86 -6.51 16.35
N LEU A 26 13.09 -6.12 17.36
CA LEU A 26 12.21 -4.94 17.30
C LEU A 26 13.01 -3.63 17.17
N GLN A 27 14.13 -3.50 17.88
CA GLN A 27 15.01 -2.33 17.75
C GLN A 27 15.63 -2.25 16.37
N LEU A 28 16.09 -3.38 15.81
CA LEU A 28 16.62 -3.42 14.43
C LEU A 28 15.56 -3.04 13.40
N GLN A 29 14.33 -3.50 13.54
CA GLN A 29 13.23 -3.11 12.67
C GLN A 29 12.94 -1.61 12.76
N ARG A 30 12.89 -1.05 13.97
CA ARG A 30 12.70 0.39 14.18
C ARG A 30 13.80 1.23 13.53
N GLU A 31 15.06 0.82 13.68
CA GLU A 31 16.18 1.53 13.05
C GLU A 31 16.14 1.43 11.51
N LYS A 32 15.80 0.27 10.95
CA LYS A 32 15.60 0.12 9.50
C LYS A 32 14.47 1.05 9.01
N LEU A 33 13.35 1.10 9.71
CA LEU A 33 12.23 1.97 9.38
C LEU A 33 12.62 3.46 9.44
N LYS A 34 13.31 3.89 10.52
CA LYS A 34 13.81 5.26 10.64
C LYS A 34 14.74 5.64 9.50
N ASN A 35 15.68 4.75 9.14
CA ASN A 35 16.63 5.00 8.04
C ASN A 35 15.89 5.10 6.69
N LEU A 36 14.90 4.23 6.45
CA LEU A 36 14.06 4.27 5.26
C LEU A 36 13.28 5.59 5.17
N ILE A 37 12.64 6.00 6.26
CA ILE A 37 11.89 7.27 6.31
C ILE A 37 12.84 8.45 6.05
N LYS A 38 14.01 8.47 6.69
CA LYS A 38 15.02 9.52 6.51
C LYS A 38 15.48 9.61 5.05
N GLN A 39 15.74 8.46 4.41
CA GLN A 39 16.11 8.41 3.00
C GLN A 39 14.98 8.93 2.10
N LYS A 40 13.75 8.47 2.31
CA LYS A 40 12.58 8.96 1.55
C LYS A 40 12.30 10.44 1.76
N MET A 41 12.51 10.97 2.96
CA MET A 41 12.39 12.40 3.23
C MET A 41 13.40 13.23 2.44
N ALA A 42 14.61 12.72 2.22
CA ALA A 42 15.65 13.40 1.44
C ALA A 42 15.38 13.32 -0.07
N GLU A 43 14.80 12.22 -0.56
CA GLU A 43 14.56 11.96 -1.99
C GLU A 43 13.31 12.67 -2.55
N SER A 44 12.31 12.94 -1.72
CA SER A 44 11.00 13.44 -2.18
C SER A 44 10.79 14.90 -1.81
N THR A 45 10.52 15.75 -2.80
CA THR A 45 10.05 17.13 -2.58
C THR A 45 8.56 17.19 -2.25
N GLY A 46 7.79 16.15 -2.59
CA GLY A 46 6.34 16.12 -2.50
C GLY A 46 5.66 16.98 -3.57
N LEU A 47 4.38 16.70 -3.80
CA LEU A 47 3.50 17.48 -4.67
C LEU A 47 2.53 18.28 -3.80
N ALA A 48 2.11 19.44 -4.30
CA ALA A 48 0.97 20.15 -3.75
C ALA A 48 -0.32 19.59 -4.36
N LEU A 49 -1.44 19.69 -3.64
CA LEU A 49 -2.76 19.49 -4.24
C LEU A 49 -3.01 20.62 -5.27
N PRO A 50 -3.75 20.33 -6.35
CA PRO A 50 -4.19 21.38 -7.27
C PRO A 50 -4.91 22.50 -6.54
N SER A 51 -4.71 23.74 -6.99
CA SER A 51 -5.24 24.93 -6.30
C SER A 51 -6.77 25.02 -6.28
N GLN A 52 -7.44 24.32 -7.23
CA GLN A 52 -8.91 24.26 -7.34
C GLN A 52 -9.49 22.94 -6.84
N ALA A 53 -8.68 22.12 -6.16
CA ALA A 53 -9.13 20.85 -5.62
C ALA A 53 -10.28 21.04 -4.61
N THR A 54 -11.42 20.45 -4.91
CA THR A 54 -12.61 20.48 -4.05
C THR A 54 -12.87 19.09 -3.49
N PRO A 55 -13.04 18.92 -2.17
CA PRO A 55 -13.31 17.61 -1.57
C PRO A 55 -14.51 16.92 -2.22
N TYR A 56 -14.34 15.66 -2.61
CA TYR A 56 -15.42 14.87 -3.19
C TYR A 56 -16.37 14.39 -2.08
N ARG A 57 -17.66 14.73 -2.22
CA ARG A 57 -18.71 14.39 -1.23
C ARG A 57 -19.82 13.52 -1.81
N GLY A 58 -19.58 12.89 -2.97
CA GLY A 58 -20.55 12.00 -3.59
C GLY A 58 -20.50 10.58 -3.02
N ASN A 59 -21.39 9.74 -3.57
CA ASN A 59 -21.51 8.32 -3.18
C ASN A 59 -21.30 7.37 -4.36
N TRP A 60 -20.41 7.71 -5.26
CA TRP A 60 -20.16 6.92 -6.47
C TRP A 60 -19.83 5.45 -6.13
N ARG A 61 -20.39 4.52 -6.88
CA ARG A 61 -20.31 3.07 -6.63
C ARG A 61 -20.88 2.62 -5.27
N GLY A 62 -21.76 3.41 -4.67
CA GLY A 62 -22.37 3.09 -3.37
C GLY A 62 -21.41 3.16 -2.18
N ILE A 63 -20.26 3.80 -2.34
CA ILE A 63 -19.29 4.05 -1.28
C ILE A 63 -19.68 5.33 -0.55
N LYS A 64 -19.61 5.32 0.78
CA LYS A 64 -20.02 6.44 1.64
C LYS A 64 -19.11 7.65 1.46
N PRO A 65 -19.65 8.89 1.54
CA PRO A 65 -18.85 10.12 1.46
C PRO A 65 -17.71 10.17 2.48
N GLU A 66 -17.94 9.67 3.70
CA GLU A 66 -16.93 9.66 4.77
C GLU A 66 -15.73 8.77 4.42
N THR A 67 -15.95 7.73 3.61
CA THR A 67 -14.85 6.89 3.12
C THR A 67 -14.03 7.64 2.08
N TYR A 68 -14.65 8.38 1.18
CA TYR A 68 -13.94 9.26 0.24
C TYR A 68 -13.14 10.34 0.95
N GLU A 69 -13.75 10.98 1.97
CA GLU A 69 -13.10 12.02 2.77
C GLU A 69 -11.87 11.47 3.51
N ARG A 70 -11.94 10.26 4.06
CA ARG A 70 -10.79 9.57 4.70
C ARG A 70 -9.59 9.44 3.79
N PHE A 71 -9.81 9.24 2.50
CA PHE A 71 -8.76 9.13 1.48
C PHE A 71 -8.50 10.45 0.75
N GLU A 72 -8.98 11.56 1.29
CA GLU A 72 -8.79 12.91 0.74
C GLU A 72 -9.23 13.02 -0.73
N ALA A 73 -10.28 12.27 -1.13
CA ALA A 73 -10.77 12.29 -2.49
C ALA A 73 -11.25 13.68 -2.91
N PHE A 74 -10.91 14.10 -4.11
CA PHE A 74 -11.27 15.42 -4.61
C PHE A 74 -11.68 15.41 -6.09
N THR A 75 -12.34 16.48 -6.52
CA THR A 75 -12.60 16.84 -7.91
C THR A 75 -11.91 18.15 -8.23
N ASP A 76 -11.60 18.37 -9.50
CA ASP A 76 -10.95 19.59 -9.97
C ASP A 76 -11.38 19.87 -11.41
N ALA A 77 -11.38 21.15 -11.81
CA ALA A 77 -11.73 21.59 -13.15
C ALA A 77 -10.56 21.53 -14.15
N ASP A 78 -9.33 21.36 -13.65
CA ASP A 78 -8.15 21.20 -14.50
C ASP A 78 -8.30 20.01 -15.46
N PRO A 79 -7.95 20.14 -16.75
CA PRO A 79 -8.04 19.07 -17.74
C PRO A 79 -7.38 17.73 -17.31
N LEU A 80 -6.36 17.77 -16.45
CA LEU A 80 -5.73 16.57 -15.91
C LEU A 80 -6.61 15.82 -14.90
N PHE A 81 -7.56 16.50 -14.26
CA PHE A 81 -8.34 15.94 -13.14
C PHE A 81 -9.84 15.95 -13.38
N VAL A 82 -10.33 16.69 -14.38
CA VAL A 82 -11.75 16.85 -14.68
C VAL A 82 -12.44 15.52 -14.97
N SER A 83 -13.70 15.40 -14.60
CA SER A 83 -14.53 14.19 -14.75
C SER A 83 -13.97 12.94 -14.02
N ARG A 84 -13.13 13.15 -13.03
CA ARG A 84 -12.50 12.10 -12.23
C ARG A 84 -12.75 12.30 -10.75
N ILE A 85 -12.78 11.20 -10.01
CA ILE A 85 -12.54 11.21 -8.59
C ILE A 85 -11.03 10.98 -8.43
N ASN A 86 -10.35 11.95 -7.84
CA ASN A 86 -8.91 11.98 -7.71
C ASN A 86 -8.51 11.72 -6.26
N PHE A 87 -7.43 10.96 -6.07
CA PHE A 87 -6.91 10.61 -4.75
C PHE A 87 -5.44 11.01 -4.67
N PRO A 88 -5.04 11.82 -3.69
CA PRO A 88 -3.64 12.06 -3.42
C PRO A 88 -3.00 10.80 -2.87
N VAL A 89 -1.95 10.33 -3.51
CA VAL A 89 -1.19 9.16 -3.08
C VAL A 89 0.00 9.63 -2.26
N ARG A 90 -0.02 9.28 -0.97
CA ARG A 90 1.03 9.67 -0.04
C ARG A 90 2.01 8.53 0.18
N ASP A 91 3.30 8.86 0.27
CA ASP A 91 4.34 7.92 0.66
C ASP A 91 4.40 7.75 2.20
N ILE A 92 5.33 6.94 2.67
CA ILE A 92 5.54 6.68 4.11
C ILE A 92 5.93 7.93 4.91
N THR A 93 6.35 9.00 4.26
CA THR A 93 6.66 10.29 4.90
C THR A 93 5.45 11.21 4.99
N GLY A 94 4.31 10.81 4.42
CA GLY A 94 3.09 11.60 4.31
C GLY A 94 3.08 12.59 3.14
N LYS A 95 4.14 12.67 2.34
CA LYS A 95 4.21 13.56 1.17
C LYS A 95 3.40 12.99 0.02
N ILE A 96 2.69 13.85 -0.72
CA ILE A 96 1.99 13.45 -1.94
C ILE A 96 3.04 13.18 -3.01
N VAL A 97 3.09 11.96 -3.53
CA VAL A 97 4.02 11.53 -4.60
C VAL A 97 3.33 11.38 -5.95
N ALA A 98 2.01 11.25 -5.94
CA ALA A 98 1.19 11.18 -7.13
C ALA A 98 -0.27 11.52 -6.82
N VAL A 99 -1.05 11.75 -7.87
CA VAL A 99 -2.51 11.74 -7.83
C VAL A 99 -3.01 10.60 -8.72
N ASN A 100 -3.88 9.74 -8.18
CA ASN A 100 -4.57 8.71 -8.96
C ASN A 100 -5.99 9.16 -9.24
N GLY A 101 -6.33 9.41 -10.50
CA GLY A 101 -7.65 9.84 -10.95
C GLY A 101 -8.43 8.72 -11.63
N ARG A 102 -9.65 8.44 -11.17
CA ARG A 102 -10.59 7.51 -11.81
C ARG A 102 -11.68 8.27 -12.54
N HIS A 103 -11.80 8.06 -13.85
CA HIS A 103 -12.90 8.63 -14.63
C HIS A 103 -14.25 8.07 -14.16
N THR A 104 -15.23 8.94 -13.91
CA THR A 104 -16.56 8.55 -13.40
C THR A 104 -17.51 8.06 -14.47
N GLY A 105 -17.25 8.37 -15.73
CA GLY A 105 -18.00 7.92 -16.91
C GLY A 105 -17.17 6.97 -17.79
N SER A 106 -17.40 7.03 -19.09
CA SER A 106 -16.76 6.19 -20.13
C SER A 106 -15.44 6.74 -20.70
N GLY A 107 -14.90 7.84 -20.14
CA GLY A 107 -13.69 8.48 -20.66
C GLY A 107 -12.44 7.62 -20.54
N VAL A 108 -11.53 7.81 -21.49
CA VAL A 108 -10.26 7.10 -21.61
C VAL A 108 -9.11 8.08 -21.34
N PRO A 109 -8.08 7.69 -20.56
CA PRO A 109 -7.93 6.42 -19.85
C PRO A 109 -8.86 6.33 -18.64
N LYS A 110 -9.29 5.11 -18.32
CA LYS A 110 -10.12 4.81 -17.14
C LYS A 110 -9.47 5.26 -15.84
N TYR A 111 -8.18 4.99 -15.69
CA TYR A 111 -7.32 5.49 -14.61
C TYR A 111 -6.20 6.37 -15.16
N MET A 112 -5.84 7.40 -14.42
CA MET A 112 -4.73 8.29 -14.74
C MET A 112 -3.89 8.54 -13.49
N ILE A 113 -2.57 8.45 -13.65
CA ILE A 113 -1.59 8.77 -12.61
C ILE A 113 -0.86 10.04 -13.02
N THR A 114 -0.84 11.02 -12.14
CA THR A 114 -0.18 12.31 -12.34
C THR A 114 0.84 12.55 -11.23
N PRO A 115 2.12 12.86 -11.52
CA PRO A 115 2.70 12.91 -12.86
C PRO A 115 2.85 11.54 -13.51
N ALA A 116 2.90 11.51 -14.84
CA ALA A 116 3.13 10.27 -15.58
C ALA A 116 4.47 9.64 -15.16
N GLY A 117 4.48 8.32 -14.99
CA GLY A 117 5.68 7.59 -14.55
C GLY A 117 6.00 7.70 -13.06
N ALA A 118 5.13 8.31 -12.24
CA ALA A 118 5.33 8.36 -10.80
C ALA A 118 5.51 6.95 -10.20
N LYS A 119 6.48 6.80 -9.31
CA LYS A 119 6.71 5.57 -8.55
C LYS A 119 5.63 5.42 -7.48
N MET A 120 4.59 4.64 -7.79
CA MET A 120 3.47 4.43 -6.89
C MET A 120 3.89 3.56 -5.70
N PRO A 121 3.64 3.98 -4.45
CA PRO A 121 3.79 3.11 -3.28
C PRO A 121 2.67 2.07 -3.22
N LEU A 122 2.74 1.11 -2.30
CA LEU A 122 1.53 0.43 -1.81
C LEU A 122 0.75 1.44 -0.98
N PHE A 123 -0.57 1.52 -1.15
CA PHE A 123 -1.36 2.62 -0.59
C PHE A 123 -2.59 2.10 0.18
N PRO A 124 -2.92 2.72 1.32
CA PRO A 124 -2.24 3.78 2.03
C PRO A 124 -1.03 3.26 2.83
N GLN A 125 0.08 4.01 2.86
CA GLN A 125 1.27 3.62 3.63
C GLN A 125 1.20 4.00 5.12
N VAL A 126 0.27 4.86 5.48
CA VAL A 126 0.05 5.31 6.85
C VAL A 126 -1.17 4.58 7.42
N LEU A 127 -1.05 3.28 7.61
CA LEU A 127 -1.98 2.50 8.43
C LEU A 127 -1.26 2.12 9.72
N PRO A 128 -1.98 1.95 10.83
CA PRO A 128 -1.45 1.14 11.92
C PRO A 128 -1.32 -0.31 11.39
N LEU A 129 -0.17 -0.61 10.81
CA LEU A 129 0.14 -1.91 10.20
C LEU A 129 0.38 -2.93 11.32
N ASN A 130 -0.68 -3.34 11.99
CA ASN A 130 -0.61 -4.30 13.07
C ASN A 130 -0.93 -5.69 12.53
N GLY A 131 0.12 -6.44 12.26
CA GLY A 131 0.04 -7.86 12.00
C GLY A 131 -0.39 -8.23 10.58
N CYS A 132 -1.63 -8.01 10.18
CA CYS A 132 -2.16 -8.47 8.89
C CYS A 132 -2.61 -7.32 7.99
N VAL A 133 -2.21 -7.35 6.71
CA VAL A 133 -2.64 -6.43 5.65
C VAL A 133 -3.29 -7.21 4.52
N ILE A 134 -4.39 -6.69 3.98
CA ILE A 134 -5.03 -7.21 2.76
C ILE A 134 -4.52 -6.40 1.58
N LEU A 135 -3.89 -7.04 0.60
CA LEU A 135 -3.40 -6.40 -0.61
C LEU A 135 -4.35 -6.67 -1.77
N VAL A 136 -4.89 -5.60 -2.38
CA VAL A 136 -5.74 -5.65 -3.58
C VAL A 136 -5.07 -4.92 -4.75
N GLU A 137 -5.63 -5.09 -5.96
CA GLU A 137 -5.03 -4.50 -7.17
C GLU A 137 -5.33 -3.01 -7.30
N GLY A 138 -6.57 -2.62 -7.17
CA GLY A 138 -7.06 -1.29 -7.47
C GLY A 138 -7.44 -0.45 -6.26
N ILE A 139 -7.44 0.88 -6.45
CA ILE A 139 -7.81 1.80 -5.37
C ILE A 139 -9.28 1.64 -4.97
N PHE A 140 -10.18 1.35 -5.92
CA PHE A 140 -11.61 1.17 -5.61
C PHE A 140 -11.91 -0.14 -4.93
N ASP A 141 -11.09 -1.18 -5.12
CA ASP A 141 -11.18 -2.44 -4.37
C ASP A 141 -10.85 -2.18 -2.91
N MET A 142 -9.75 -1.47 -2.67
CA MET A 142 -9.32 -1.06 -1.33
C MET A 142 -10.39 -0.18 -0.65
N ILE A 143 -10.89 0.87 -1.33
CA ILE A 143 -11.88 1.80 -0.76
C ILE A 143 -13.19 1.06 -0.45
N ASN A 144 -13.64 0.12 -1.32
CA ASN A 144 -14.82 -0.71 -1.06
C ASN A 144 -14.65 -1.57 0.20
N LEU A 145 -13.45 -2.16 0.40
CA LEU A 145 -13.15 -2.93 1.61
C LEU A 145 -13.17 -2.04 2.86
N HIS A 146 -12.54 -0.85 2.79
CA HIS A 146 -12.55 0.12 3.89
C HIS A 146 -13.96 0.59 4.25
N ASP A 147 -14.78 0.91 3.25
CA ASP A 147 -16.16 1.36 3.44
C ASP A 147 -17.00 0.33 4.21
N LYS A 148 -16.71 -0.94 4.02
CA LYS A 148 -17.44 -2.08 4.60
C LYS A 148 -16.72 -2.73 5.78
N GLY A 149 -15.70 -2.07 6.35
CA GLY A 149 -15.10 -2.42 7.64
C GLY A 149 -13.87 -3.33 7.61
N LEU A 150 -13.24 -3.56 6.44
CA LEU A 150 -11.90 -4.16 6.32
C LEU A 150 -10.86 -3.04 6.12
N THR A 151 -10.54 -2.35 7.22
CA THR A 151 -9.73 -1.12 7.20
C THR A 151 -8.21 -1.36 7.13
N ASN A 152 -7.78 -2.60 7.07
CA ASN A 152 -6.39 -3.01 6.85
C ASN A 152 -6.08 -3.34 5.38
N ALA A 153 -6.95 -2.92 4.44
CA ALA A 153 -6.73 -3.11 3.02
C ALA A 153 -5.78 -2.05 2.44
N MET A 154 -4.90 -2.48 1.55
CA MET A 154 -4.00 -1.65 0.75
C MET A 154 -4.15 -2.00 -0.73
N CYS A 155 -3.89 -1.05 -1.63
CA CYS A 155 -3.84 -1.33 -3.07
C CYS A 155 -2.43 -1.15 -3.63
N SER A 156 -2.18 -1.88 -4.71
CA SER A 156 -0.91 -1.83 -5.44
C SER A 156 -0.92 -0.93 -6.67
N PHE A 157 -2.07 -0.41 -7.09
CA PHE A 157 -2.24 0.27 -8.39
C PHE A 157 -1.84 -0.61 -9.58
N GLY A 158 -2.18 -1.89 -9.50
CA GLY A 158 -1.89 -2.93 -10.48
C GLY A 158 -0.75 -3.85 -10.06
N THR A 159 -0.85 -5.12 -10.46
CA THR A 159 0.05 -6.20 -10.02
C THR A 159 1.51 -5.99 -10.43
N LYS A 160 1.77 -5.33 -11.58
CA LYS A 160 3.13 -5.00 -12.04
C LYS A 160 3.87 -4.00 -11.15
N ASN A 161 3.17 -3.29 -10.28
CA ASN A 161 3.76 -2.32 -9.36
C ASN A 161 4.28 -2.97 -8.06
N ILE A 162 4.10 -4.27 -7.87
CA ILE A 162 4.53 -5.01 -6.69
C ILE A 162 5.95 -5.54 -6.94
N ASN A 163 6.83 -5.36 -5.96
CA ASN A 163 8.17 -5.90 -5.94
C ASN A 163 8.63 -6.19 -4.49
N GLU A 164 9.72 -6.93 -4.33
CA GLU A 164 10.26 -7.31 -3.02
C GLU A 164 10.61 -6.11 -2.15
N GLU A 165 11.09 -4.99 -2.73
CA GLU A 165 11.40 -3.77 -1.98
C GLU A 165 10.16 -3.24 -1.27
N LYS A 166 9.02 -3.12 -1.97
CA LYS A 166 7.76 -2.64 -1.39
C LYS A 166 7.19 -3.60 -0.35
N LEU A 167 7.30 -4.90 -0.59
CA LEU A 167 6.87 -5.92 0.38
C LEU A 167 7.76 -5.92 1.62
N SER A 168 9.07 -5.70 1.46
CA SER A 168 10.01 -5.55 2.57
C SER A 168 9.68 -4.34 3.45
N VAL A 169 9.17 -3.24 2.85
CA VAL A 169 8.69 -2.08 3.62
C VAL A 169 7.55 -2.47 4.56
N LEU A 170 6.61 -3.31 4.11
CA LEU A 170 5.52 -3.81 4.96
C LEU A 170 6.06 -4.62 6.14
N SER A 171 6.97 -5.55 5.86
CA SER A 171 7.61 -6.36 6.92
C SER A 171 8.35 -5.49 7.94
N ILE A 172 9.13 -4.49 7.49
CA ILE A 172 9.82 -3.54 8.37
C ILE A 172 8.83 -2.71 9.19
N ALA A 173 7.67 -2.37 8.61
CA ALA A 173 6.62 -1.61 9.28
C ALA A 173 5.80 -2.44 10.30
N GLY A 174 6.08 -3.75 10.43
CA GLY A 174 5.46 -4.62 11.43
C GLY A 174 4.36 -5.53 10.89
N VAL A 175 4.19 -5.61 9.56
CA VAL A 175 3.27 -6.59 8.95
C VAL A 175 3.90 -7.98 9.08
N SER A 176 3.17 -8.89 9.69
CA SER A 176 3.57 -10.30 9.85
C SER A 176 2.89 -11.21 8.82
N GLN A 177 1.77 -10.78 8.25
CA GLN A 177 1.02 -11.53 7.25
C GLN A 177 0.43 -10.63 6.18
N LEU A 178 0.56 -11.05 4.93
CA LEU A 178 -0.08 -10.44 3.76
C LEU A 178 -1.20 -11.34 3.25
N ASP A 179 -2.42 -10.85 3.28
CA ASP A 179 -3.57 -11.48 2.65
C ASP A 179 -3.73 -10.92 1.23
N ILE A 180 -3.35 -11.69 0.21
CA ILE A 180 -3.42 -11.28 -1.19
C ILE A 180 -4.84 -11.52 -1.67
N PHE A 181 -5.53 -10.47 -2.09
CA PHE A 181 -6.92 -10.55 -2.52
C PHE A 181 -7.11 -9.83 -3.86
N PHE A 182 -6.65 -10.47 -4.93
CA PHE A 182 -6.76 -9.97 -6.29
C PHE A 182 -8.04 -10.46 -6.97
N ASP A 183 -8.28 -9.99 -8.19
CA ASP A 183 -9.45 -10.39 -8.96
C ASP A 183 -9.51 -11.91 -9.12
N GLY A 184 -10.72 -12.46 -9.14
CA GLY A 184 -10.94 -13.90 -9.15
C GLY A 184 -10.72 -14.56 -10.51
N ASP A 185 -10.17 -13.84 -11.50
CA ASP A 185 -9.81 -14.36 -12.82
C ASP A 185 -8.41 -14.99 -12.85
N ASP A 186 -8.07 -15.66 -13.95
CA ASP A 186 -6.78 -16.36 -14.11
C ASP A 186 -5.58 -15.40 -14.01
N ALA A 187 -5.73 -14.15 -14.48
CA ALA A 187 -4.66 -13.16 -14.44
C ALA A 187 -4.37 -12.71 -13.01
N GLY A 188 -5.42 -12.39 -12.24
CA GLY A 188 -5.29 -12.03 -10.83
C GLY A 188 -4.73 -13.18 -9.99
N GLN A 189 -5.17 -14.42 -10.25
CA GLN A 189 -4.69 -15.60 -9.51
C GLN A 189 -3.22 -15.93 -9.84
N SER A 190 -2.80 -15.79 -11.10
CA SER A 190 -1.40 -15.94 -11.49
C SER A 190 -0.52 -14.87 -10.83
N ALA A 191 -1.00 -13.63 -10.76
CA ALA A 191 -0.29 -12.55 -10.07
C ALA A 191 -0.21 -12.79 -8.56
N ALA A 192 -1.29 -13.29 -7.94
CA ALA A 192 -1.31 -13.62 -6.52
C ALA A 192 -0.27 -14.69 -6.15
N ALA A 193 -0.11 -15.73 -7.00
CA ALA A 193 0.91 -16.76 -6.81
C ALA A 193 2.33 -16.16 -6.80
N LYS A 194 2.64 -15.28 -7.76
CA LYS A 194 3.95 -14.60 -7.84
C LYS A 194 4.21 -13.71 -6.62
N VAL A 195 3.20 -12.97 -6.15
CA VAL A 195 3.33 -12.13 -4.95
C VAL A 195 3.58 -12.99 -3.72
N LYS A 196 2.92 -14.14 -3.62
CA LYS A 196 3.15 -15.09 -2.53
C LYS A 196 4.59 -15.60 -2.53
N GLU A 197 5.14 -16.00 -3.68
CA GLU A 197 6.54 -16.40 -3.82
C GLU A 197 7.51 -15.29 -3.40
N MET A 198 7.26 -14.03 -3.81
CA MET A 198 8.05 -12.88 -3.36
C MET A 198 7.97 -12.66 -1.85
N CYS A 199 6.82 -12.88 -1.23
CA CYS A 199 6.68 -12.79 0.23
C CYS A 199 7.51 -13.87 0.93
N GLU A 200 7.45 -15.10 0.45
CA GLU A 200 8.20 -16.24 0.99
C GLU A 200 9.72 -15.99 0.90
N SER A 201 10.21 -15.42 -0.21
CA SER A 201 11.65 -15.11 -0.38
C SER A 201 12.19 -14.12 0.64
N ILE A 202 11.34 -13.21 1.15
CA ILE A 202 11.71 -12.20 2.16
C ILE A 202 11.27 -12.58 3.58
N GLY A 203 10.71 -13.78 3.78
CA GLY A 203 10.25 -14.26 5.09
C GLY A 203 8.96 -13.59 5.59
N LEU A 204 8.15 -13.02 4.70
CA LEU A 204 6.82 -12.48 5.01
C LEU A 204 5.77 -13.57 4.78
N SER A 205 4.98 -13.89 5.81
CA SER A 205 3.86 -14.84 5.65
C SER A 205 2.83 -14.30 4.66
N ALA A 206 2.34 -15.14 3.75
CA ALA A 206 1.34 -14.73 2.76
C ALA A 206 0.25 -15.78 2.56
N ARG A 207 -1.00 -15.32 2.41
CA ARG A 207 -2.16 -16.14 2.12
C ARG A 207 -2.91 -15.57 0.92
N ASN A 208 -3.30 -16.43 -0.03
CA ASN A 208 -4.16 -16.03 -1.13
C ASN A 208 -5.64 -16.18 -0.74
N ILE A 209 -6.40 -15.09 -0.88
CA ILE A 209 -7.85 -15.07 -0.74
C ILE A 209 -8.44 -15.16 -2.14
N HIS A 210 -8.96 -16.33 -2.50
CA HIS A 210 -9.60 -16.54 -3.79
C HIS A 210 -11.12 -16.62 -3.64
N LEU A 211 -11.82 -15.71 -4.28
CA LEU A 211 -13.27 -15.74 -4.48
C LEU A 211 -13.52 -15.79 -5.99
N LYS A 212 -13.87 -16.99 -6.49
CA LYS A 212 -14.08 -17.24 -7.91
C LYS A 212 -15.04 -16.21 -8.52
N ASP A 213 -14.66 -15.62 -9.65
CA ASP A 213 -15.45 -14.64 -10.40
C ASP A 213 -15.92 -13.41 -9.58
N LYS A 214 -15.16 -13.07 -8.52
CA LYS A 214 -15.44 -11.92 -7.65
C LYS A 214 -14.31 -10.92 -7.70
N ASP A 215 -14.69 -9.66 -7.86
CA ASP A 215 -13.85 -8.48 -7.74
C ASP A 215 -14.01 -7.93 -6.31
N PRO A 216 -12.95 -7.68 -5.54
CA PRO A 216 -13.06 -7.11 -4.20
C PRO A 216 -13.81 -5.78 -4.18
N GLY A 217 -13.73 -4.99 -5.25
CA GLY A 217 -14.44 -3.72 -5.42
C GLY A 217 -15.96 -3.86 -5.63
N ALA A 218 -16.46 -5.05 -5.94
CA ALA A 218 -17.87 -5.33 -6.14
C ALA A 218 -18.55 -6.08 -4.98
N LEU A 219 -17.79 -6.42 -3.92
CA LEU A 219 -18.34 -7.15 -2.78
C LEU A 219 -19.32 -6.29 -1.98
N THR A 220 -20.43 -6.93 -1.60
CA THR A 220 -21.43 -6.33 -0.71
C THR A 220 -20.98 -6.37 0.75
N GLU A 221 -21.63 -5.57 1.61
CA GLU A 221 -21.34 -5.53 3.04
C GLU A 221 -21.51 -6.91 3.70
N SER A 222 -22.56 -7.65 3.36
CA SER A 222 -22.77 -9.01 3.89
C SER A 222 -21.67 -10.00 3.49
N GLN A 223 -21.16 -9.90 2.26
CA GLN A 223 -20.06 -10.74 1.78
C GLN A 223 -18.76 -10.40 2.51
N ILE A 224 -18.47 -9.11 2.69
CA ILE A 224 -17.28 -8.65 3.41
C ILE A 224 -17.37 -9.05 4.89
N LEU A 225 -18.51 -8.95 5.52
CA LEU A 225 -18.69 -9.39 6.91
C LEU A 225 -18.42 -10.90 7.07
N LYS A 226 -18.91 -11.72 6.14
CA LYS A 226 -18.61 -13.18 6.11
C LYS A 226 -17.11 -13.43 5.92
N LEU A 227 -16.47 -12.70 5.00
CA LEU A 227 -15.03 -12.80 4.76
C LEU A 227 -14.24 -12.41 6.01
N LYS A 228 -14.57 -11.29 6.65
CA LYS A 228 -13.94 -10.81 7.88
C LYS A 228 -13.98 -11.87 9.00
N ARG A 229 -15.15 -12.49 9.22
CA ARG A 229 -15.29 -13.58 10.20
C ARG A 229 -14.40 -14.79 9.85
N LYS A 230 -14.28 -15.14 8.57
CA LYS A 230 -13.42 -16.26 8.12
C LYS A 230 -11.94 -15.97 8.29
N LEU A 231 -11.52 -14.73 8.13
CA LEU A 231 -10.10 -14.35 8.17
C LEU A 231 -9.58 -14.10 9.59
N TYR A 232 -10.43 -13.59 10.47
CA TYR A 232 -10.04 -13.03 11.76
C TYR A 232 -10.89 -13.55 12.96
N ALA A 233 -11.57 -14.69 12.78
CA ALA A 233 -12.31 -15.37 13.85
C ALA A 233 -11.37 -16.16 14.77
#